data_9fad7f4241a2feb9c271fef837f195f3
#
_entry.id   9fad7f4241a2feb9c271fef837f195f3
#
_cell.length_a   1.000
_cell.length_b   1.000
_cell.length_c   1.000
_cell.angle_alpha   90.00
_cell.angle_beta   90.00
_cell.angle_gamma   90.00
#
_symmetry.space_group_name_H-M   'P 1'
#
loop_
_entity.id
_entity.type
_entity.pdbx_description
1 polymer ?
#
loop_
_entity_poly.entity_id
_entity_poly.type
_entity_poly.pdbx_seq_one_letter_code
_entity_poly.pdbx_strand_id
1 'polypeptide(L)'
;MSLCVILCICAAVLAYAIYEYRRKQHIFILEDSFAIERRFRFDVELIRWADVARLYCVDRITETKVSVYFIPVATSRAHRGKLRIVLVDGREIVLTNRVRDFSAMAAQFVLRTMAAQLAPPVAFLLDGGTLDFEKFGLTSEGLIYRRKLLPWSDIERISLDRRGTLWFKTFKTAKLWWSPRFNTDTLPNAALLLELLPKFAGDIYES
;
A
#
# COMPACT_ATOMS: atom_id res chain seq x y z
N MET A 1 40.71 33.91 5.36
CA MET A 1 40.26 32.50 5.22
C MET A 1 41.18 31.79 4.24
N SER A 2 41.77 30.66 4.63
CA SER A 2 42.72 29.92 3.79
C SER A 2 41.97 29.31 2.57
N LEU A 3 42.59 29.37 1.39
CA LEU A 3 42.09 28.76 0.15
C LEU A 3 41.66 27.29 0.35
N CYS A 4 42.37 26.56 1.19
CA CYS A 4 42.05 25.17 1.56
C CYS A 4 40.67 25.04 2.23
N VAL A 5 40.28 25.99 3.10
CA VAL A 5 38.96 25.93 3.78
C VAL A 5 37.83 26.14 2.77
N ILE A 6 38.02 27.06 1.83
CA ILE A 6 37.00 27.29 0.77
C ILE A 6 36.88 26.05 -0.11
N LEU A 7 37.96 25.42 -0.53
CA LEU A 7 37.95 24.20 -1.34
C LEU A 7 37.29 23.05 -0.61
N CYS A 8 37.54 22.86 0.69
CA CYS A 8 36.91 21.83 1.49
C CYS A 8 35.36 22.03 1.61
N ILE A 9 34.93 23.28 1.81
CA ILE A 9 33.48 23.61 1.86
C ILE A 9 32.82 23.35 0.50
N CYS A 10 33.45 23.78 -0.60
CA CYS A 10 32.91 23.54 -1.95
C CYS A 10 32.85 22.04 -2.25
N ALA A 11 33.88 21.26 -1.88
CA ALA A 11 33.85 19.82 -2.06
C ALA A 11 32.73 19.13 -1.23
N ALA A 12 32.54 19.55 0.04
CA ALA A 12 31.47 19.04 0.88
C ALA A 12 30.08 19.38 0.36
N VAL A 13 29.88 20.62 -0.12
CA VAL A 13 28.59 21.04 -0.73
C VAL A 13 28.32 20.27 -2.01
N LEU A 14 29.35 20.08 -2.86
CA LEU A 14 29.22 19.30 -4.08
C LEU A 14 28.91 17.82 -3.78
N ALA A 15 29.61 17.23 -2.84
CA ALA A 15 29.39 15.86 -2.38
C ALA A 15 27.98 15.70 -1.81
N TYR A 16 27.50 16.66 -1.01
CA TYR A 16 26.13 16.68 -0.50
C TYR A 16 25.09 16.83 -1.62
N ALA A 17 25.30 17.72 -2.57
CA ALA A 17 24.42 17.90 -3.71
C ALA A 17 24.34 16.63 -4.58
N ILE A 18 25.50 15.98 -4.83
CA ILE A 18 25.56 14.68 -5.52
C ILE A 18 24.85 13.59 -4.70
N TYR A 19 25.03 13.57 -3.38
CA TYR A 19 24.35 12.62 -2.50
C TYR A 19 22.83 12.82 -2.52
N GLU A 20 22.33 14.05 -2.37
CA GLU A 20 20.91 14.37 -2.43
C GLU A 20 20.32 14.08 -3.82
N TYR A 21 21.03 14.44 -4.88
CA TYR A 21 20.62 14.08 -6.24
C TYR A 21 20.55 12.57 -6.42
N ARG A 22 21.53 11.82 -5.93
CA ARG A 22 21.55 10.34 -5.98
C ARG A 22 20.51 9.69 -5.07
N ARG A 23 19.99 10.38 -4.08
CA ARG A 23 18.99 9.86 -3.14
C ARG A 23 17.57 9.85 -3.70
N LYS A 24 17.27 10.71 -4.68
CA LYS A 24 15.92 10.81 -5.27
C LYS A 24 15.76 9.75 -6.36
N GLN A 25 14.74 8.91 -6.27
CA GLN A 25 14.33 8.01 -7.35
C GLN A 25 13.38 8.77 -8.28
N HIS A 26 13.58 8.67 -9.59
CA HIS A 26 12.66 9.19 -10.58
C HIS A 26 11.77 8.07 -11.10
N ILE A 27 10.48 8.33 -11.08
CA ILE A 27 9.46 7.40 -11.52
C ILE A 27 8.57 8.15 -12.49
N PHE A 28 8.35 7.56 -13.65
CA PHE A 28 7.49 8.07 -14.69
C PHE A 28 6.25 7.18 -14.74
N ILE A 29 5.07 7.79 -14.54
CA ILE A 29 3.78 7.09 -14.60
C ILE A 29 3.19 7.35 -15.98
N LEU A 30 3.00 6.27 -16.73
CA LEU A 30 2.41 6.26 -18.06
C LEU A 30 1.00 5.64 -18.00
N GLU A 31 0.29 5.64 -19.11
CA GLU A 31 -1.06 5.12 -19.17
C GLU A 31 -1.10 3.61 -18.90
N ASP A 32 -0.30 2.82 -19.62
CA ASP A 32 -0.29 1.35 -19.52
C ASP A 32 0.88 0.78 -18.73
N SER A 33 1.77 1.64 -18.22
CA SER A 33 3.03 1.23 -17.62
C SER A 33 3.56 2.28 -16.66
N PHE A 34 4.64 1.93 -15.96
CA PHE A 34 5.47 2.89 -15.26
C PHE A 34 6.94 2.61 -15.53
N ALA A 35 7.76 3.62 -15.44
CA ALA A 35 9.19 3.51 -15.64
C ALA A 35 9.95 3.92 -14.39
N ILE A 36 10.96 3.15 -14.03
CA ILE A 36 11.85 3.41 -12.91
C ILE A 36 13.25 3.67 -13.46
N GLU A 37 13.78 4.86 -13.18
CA GLU A 37 15.16 5.17 -13.51
C GLU A 37 16.11 4.53 -12.50
N ARG A 38 16.93 3.58 -12.96
CA ARG A 38 18.01 2.97 -12.18
C ARG A 38 19.30 3.78 -12.31
N ARG A 39 19.56 4.67 -11.37
CA ARG A 39 20.60 5.68 -11.40
C ARG A 39 22.04 5.20 -11.66
N PHE A 40 22.37 3.98 -11.31
CA PHE A 40 23.73 3.47 -11.49
C PHE A 40 24.02 2.92 -12.91
N ARG A 41 22.98 2.73 -13.72
CA ARG A 41 23.14 2.12 -15.04
C ARG A 41 22.63 2.99 -16.19
N PHE A 42 22.08 4.18 -15.90
CA PHE A 42 21.33 4.99 -16.88
C PHE A 42 20.24 4.18 -17.60
N ASP A 43 19.74 3.17 -16.90
CA ASP A 43 18.80 2.19 -17.40
C ASP A 43 17.40 2.55 -16.91
N VAL A 44 16.46 2.65 -17.81
CA VAL A 44 15.05 2.90 -17.51
C VAL A 44 14.32 1.58 -17.68
N GLU A 45 13.86 1.02 -16.58
CA GLU A 45 13.05 -0.19 -16.60
C GLU A 45 11.58 0.18 -16.78
N LEU A 46 10.99 -0.26 -17.90
CA LEU A 46 9.56 -0.11 -18.19
C LEU A 46 8.80 -1.35 -17.71
N ILE A 47 7.76 -1.13 -16.89
CA ILE A 47 6.94 -2.19 -16.29
C ILE A 47 5.48 -1.89 -16.58
N ARG A 48 4.75 -2.86 -17.14
CA ARG A 48 3.32 -2.70 -17.41
C ARG A 48 2.51 -2.90 -16.13
N TRP A 49 1.38 -2.22 -16.01
CA TRP A 49 0.46 -2.40 -14.87
C TRP A 49 -0.07 -3.83 -14.77
N ALA A 50 -0.26 -4.50 -15.91
CA ALA A 50 -0.67 -5.91 -15.97
C ALA A 50 0.38 -6.88 -15.39
N ASP A 51 1.67 -6.49 -15.33
CA ASP A 51 2.73 -7.31 -14.77
C ASP A 51 2.85 -7.16 -13.23
N VAL A 52 2.03 -6.30 -12.61
CA VAL A 52 1.96 -6.16 -11.15
C VAL A 52 1.05 -7.24 -10.57
N ALA A 53 1.64 -8.22 -9.87
CA ALA A 53 0.88 -9.28 -9.22
C ALA A 53 0.29 -8.82 -7.88
N ARG A 54 1.10 -8.11 -7.07
CA ARG A 54 0.72 -7.67 -5.71
C ARG A 54 1.25 -6.27 -5.43
N LEU A 55 0.41 -5.45 -4.83
CA LEU A 55 0.74 -4.09 -4.41
C LEU A 55 0.45 -3.91 -2.93
N TYR A 56 1.46 -3.52 -2.14
CA TYR A 56 1.31 -3.18 -0.73
C TYR A 56 1.62 -1.70 -0.58
N CYS A 57 0.67 -0.95 -0.06
CA CYS A 57 0.82 0.49 0.12
C CYS A 57 0.69 0.87 1.59
N VAL A 58 1.73 1.48 2.12
CA VAL A 58 1.73 2.13 3.44
C VAL A 58 2.00 3.60 3.20
N ASP A 59 1.02 4.44 3.47
CA ASP A 59 1.15 5.89 3.41
C ASP A 59 0.53 6.51 4.65
N ARG A 60 1.36 6.73 5.68
CA ARG A 60 0.91 7.23 6.97
C ARG A 60 1.68 8.46 7.40
N ILE A 61 0.94 9.47 7.82
CA ILE A 61 1.48 10.64 8.50
C ILE A 61 1.26 10.44 9.99
N THR A 62 2.35 10.36 10.75
CA THR A 62 2.29 10.28 12.21
C THR A 62 2.64 11.64 12.79
N GLU A 63 1.71 12.24 13.51
CA GLU A 63 1.95 13.46 14.29
C GLU A 63 2.27 13.08 15.71
N THR A 64 3.44 13.46 16.18
CA THR A 64 3.84 13.32 17.59
C THR A 64 3.89 14.69 18.22
N LYS A 65 3.01 14.92 19.18
CA LYS A 65 3.03 16.13 20.01
C LYS A 65 3.98 15.91 21.19
N VAL A 66 5.01 16.72 21.26
CA VAL A 66 5.92 16.74 22.40
C VAL A 66 5.41 17.79 23.38
N SER A 67 5.09 17.37 24.59
CA SER A 67 4.64 18.26 25.66
C SER A 67 5.62 18.21 26.82
N VAL A 68 5.96 19.37 27.36
CA VAL A 68 6.74 19.51 28.60
C VAL A 68 5.81 20.16 29.62
N TYR A 69 5.62 19.53 30.78
CA TYR A 69 4.67 19.97 31.80
C TYR A 69 3.26 20.31 31.28
N PHE A 70 2.73 19.43 30.37
CA PHE A 70 1.42 19.59 29.70
C PHE A 70 1.32 20.77 28.71
N ILE A 71 2.39 21.51 28.48
CA ILE A 71 2.43 22.57 27.47
C ILE A 71 2.97 21.97 26.18
N PRO A 72 2.24 22.06 25.05
CA PRO A 72 2.73 21.56 23.76
C PRO A 72 3.91 22.44 23.31
N VAL A 73 5.11 21.86 23.25
CA VAL A 73 6.34 22.57 22.89
C VAL A 73 6.69 22.39 21.42
N ALA A 74 6.36 21.24 20.86
CA ALA A 74 6.64 20.94 19.45
C ALA A 74 5.67 19.91 18.91
N THR A 75 5.42 19.98 17.60
CA THR A 75 4.73 18.93 16.85
C THR A 75 5.69 18.39 15.81
N SER A 76 6.03 17.11 15.92
CA SER A 76 6.83 16.42 14.92
C SER A 76 5.90 15.65 13.99
N ARG A 77 6.05 15.83 12.68
CA ARG A 77 5.35 15.07 11.65
C ARG A 77 6.33 14.11 10.99
N ALA A 78 6.08 12.81 11.13
CA ALA A 78 6.84 11.79 10.43
C ALA A 78 5.95 11.16 9.35
N HIS A 79 6.39 11.25 8.10
CA HIS A 79 5.74 10.59 6.98
C HIS A 79 6.40 9.22 6.75
N ARG A 80 5.63 8.15 6.90
CA ARG A 80 6.02 6.78 6.54
C ARG A 80 5.35 6.40 5.24
N GLY A 81 6.10 6.53 4.14
CA GLY A 81 5.68 6.08 2.82
C GLY A 81 6.49 4.86 2.39
N LYS A 82 5.80 3.76 2.10
CA LYS A 82 6.39 2.55 1.52
C LYS A 82 5.41 1.92 0.55
N LEU A 83 5.82 1.76 -0.69
CA LEU A 83 5.12 1.03 -1.72
C LEU A 83 5.96 -0.18 -2.11
N ARG A 84 5.45 -1.39 -1.89
CA ARG A 84 6.08 -2.64 -2.28
C ARG A 84 5.28 -3.24 -3.42
N ILE A 85 5.92 -3.42 -4.56
CA ILE A 85 5.36 -3.93 -5.80
C ILE A 85 5.99 -5.30 -6.03
N VAL A 86 5.18 -6.33 -6.14
CA VAL A 86 5.61 -7.67 -6.52
C VAL A 86 5.12 -7.93 -7.93
N LEU A 87 6.02 -8.25 -8.83
CA LEU A 87 5.71 -8.54 -10.23
C LEU A 87 5.32 -10.02 -10.41
N VAL A 88 4.70 -10.33 -11.54
CA VAL A 88 4.30 -11.70 -11.90
C VAL A 88 5.49 -12.66 -11.97
N ASP A 89 6.69 -12.15 -12.35
CA ASP A 89 7.94 -12.92 -12.38
C ASP A 89 8.57 -13.12 -10.98
N GLY A 90 7.93 -12.62 -9.90
CA GLY A 90 8.40 -12.73 -8.53
C GLY A 90 9.38 -11.63 -8.11
N ARG A 91 9.81 -10.75 -9.00
CA ARG A 91 10.68 -9.61 -8.64
C ARG A 91 9.92 -8.64 -7.73
N GLU A 92 10.66 -8.06 -6.79
CA GLU A 92 10.13 -7.10 -5.83
C GLU A 92 10.77 -5.71 -6.02
N ILE A 93 9.94 -4.68 -6.06
CA ILE A 93 10.34 -3.29 -6.15
C ILE A 93 9.81 -2.57 -4.91
N VAL A 94 10.69 -1.84 -4.23
CA VAL A 94 10.33 -1.09 -3.03
C VAL A 94 10.61 0.38 -3.27
N LEU A 95 9.55 1.18 -3.23
CA LEU A 95 9.58 2.63 -3.28
C LEU A 95 9.29 3.18 -1.89
N THR A 96 9.96 4.27 -1.54
CA THR A 96 9.80 4.87 -0.21
C THR A 96 9.52 6.37 -0.35
N ASN A 97 9.24 7.04 0.76
CA ASN A 97 9.07 8.49 0.82
C ASN A 97 10.30 9.33 0.36
N ARG A 98 11.35 8.66 -0.15
CA ARG A 98 12.44 9.33 -0.88
C ARG A 98 12.05 9.76 -2.29
N VAL A 99 10.98 9.18 -2.82
CA VAL A 99 10.38 9.64 -4.09
C VAL A 99 9.68 10.96 -3.82
N ARG A 100 9.85 11.91 -4.75
CA ARG A 100 9.14 13.18 -4.67
C ARG A 100 7.63 12.93 -4.78
N ASP A 101 6.84 13.65 -3.98
CA ASP A 101 5.38 13.58 -3.97
C ASP A 101 4.87 12.13 -3.81
N PHE A 102 5.49 11.37 -2.87
CA PHE A 102 5.23 9.95 -2.65
C PHE A 102 3.74 9.62 -2.54
N SER A 103 2.96 10.38 -1.77
CA SER A 103 1.53 10.11 -1.56
C SER A 103 0.74 10.21 -2.86
N ALA A 104 1.01 11.24 -3.68
CA ALA A 104 0.35 11.38 -4.98
C ALA A 104 0.75 10.25 -5.94
N MET A 105 2.04 9.90 -5.95
CA MET A 105 2.55 8.75 -6.72
C MET A 105 1.90 7.45 -6.26
N ALA A 106 1.89 7.17 -4.97
CA ALA A 106 1.31 5.94 -4.42
C ALA A 106 -0.18 5.81 -4.75
N ALA A 107 -0.95 6.91 -4.67
CA ALA A 107 -2.34 6.94 -5.07
C ALA A 107 -2.51 6.59 -6.57
N GLN A 108 -1.66 7.12 -7.47
CA GLN A 108 -1.70 6.76 -8.88
C GLN A 108 -1.37 5.28 -9.12
N PHE A 109 -0.38 4.72 -8.41
CA PHE A 109 -0.07 3.29 -8.48
C PHE A 109 -1.26 2.43 -8.08
N VAL A 110 -1.91 2.76 -6.96
CA VAL A 110 -3.12 2.06 -6.51
C VAL A 110 -4.21 2.13 -7.57
N LEU A 111 -4.54 3.32 -8.08
CA LEU A 111 -5.59 3.53 -9.09
C LEU A 111 -5.30 2.75 -10.39
N ARG A 112 -4.08 2.83 -10.92
CA ARG A 112 -3.70 2.16 -12.17
C ARG A 112 -3.67 0.64 -12.03
N THR A 113 -3.13 0.13 -10.92
CA THR A 113 -3.13 -1.30 -10.63
C THR A 113 -4.56 -1.82 -10.48
N MET A 114 -5.42 -1.09 -9.77
CA MET A 114 -6.85 -1.44 -9.66
C MET A 114 -7.54 -1.46 -11.02
N ALA A 115 -7.34 -0.43 -11.84
CA ALA A 115 -7.95 -0.37 -13.17
C ALA A 115 -7.53 -1.56 -14.05
N ALA A 116 -6.26 -1.98 -13.95
CA ALA A 116 -5.75 -3.14 -14.68
C ALA A 116 -6.25 -4.49 -14.13
N GLN A 117 -6.63 -4.54 -12.85
CA GLN A 117 -6.94 -5.80 -12.15
C GLN A 117 -8.42 -5.99 -11.79
N LEU A 118 -9.28 -4.96 -11.85
CA LEU A 118 -10.63 -5.03 -11.25
C LEU A 118 -11.60 -5.95 -12.00
N ALA A 119 -11.63 -5.90 -13.32
CA ALA A 119 -12.61 -6.65 -14.11
C ALA A 119 -12.43 -8.19 -14.03
N PRO A 120 -11.21 -8.74 -14.21
CA PRO A 120 -10.99 -10.19 -14.10
C PRO A 120 -11.35 -10.79 -12.73
N PRO A 121 -10.98 -10.19 -11.57
CA PRO A 121 -11.36 -10.69 -10.26
C PRO A 121 -12.86 -10.76 -10.00
N VAL A 122 -13.64 -9.80 -10.46
CA VAL A 122 -15.11 -9.85 -10.29
C VAL A 122 -15.69 -11.05 -11.03
N ALA A 123 -15.37 -11.23 -12.30
CA ALA A 123 -15.79 -12.38 -13.08
C ALA A 123 -15.33 -13.69 -12.44
N PHE A 124 -14.06 -13.78 -12.04
CA PHE A 124 -13.49 -14.96 -11.39
C PHE A 124 -14.20 -15.33 -10.08
N LEU A 125 -14.58 -14.33 -9.24
CA LEU A 125 -15.35 -14.56 -8.02
C LEU A 125 -16.78 -15.05 -8.34
N LEU A 126 -17.45 -14.48 -9.35
CA LEU A 126 -18.78 -14.89 -9.76
C LEU A 126 -18.81 -16.32 -10.31
N ASP A 127 -17.70 -16.75 -10.93
CA ASP A 127 -17.51 -18.13 -11.42
C ASP A 127 -17.10 -19.11 -10.29
N GLY A 128 -17.18 -18.68 -9.03
CA GLY A 128 -16.85 -19.50 -7.85
C GLY A 128 -15.36 -19.55 -7.50
N GLY A 129 -14.55 -18.68 -8.09
CA GLY A 129 -13.13 -18.58 -7.79
C GLY A 129 -12.85 -17.99 -6.40
N THR A 130 -11.59 -18.11 -5.96
CA THR A 130 -11.10 -17.55 -4.69
C THR A 130 -9.95 -16.59 -4.95
N LEU A 131 -10.08 -15.34 -4.53
CA LEU A 131 -8.99 -14.37 -4.54
C LEU A 131 -8.17 -14.48 -3.25
N ASP A 132 -6.86 -14.66 -3.40
CA ASP A 132 -5.94 -14.81 -2.28
C ASP A 132 -5.36 -13.44 -1.85
N PHE A 133 -5.61 -13.07 -0.59
CA PHE A 133 -5.03 -11.90 0.09
C PHE A 133 -3.97 -12.32 1.14
N GLU A 134 -3.28 -13.44 0.92
CA GLU A 134 -2.26 -14.04 1.80
C GLU A 134 -2.76 -14.49 3.18
N LYS A 135 -3.56 -13.69 3.84
CA LYS A 135 -4.10 -13.96 5.19
C LYS A 135 -5.48 -14.61 5.16
N PHE A 136 -6.19 -14.44 4.07
CA PHE A 136 -7.50 -15.01 3.83
C PHE A 136 -7.81 -15.05 2.33
N GLY A 137 -8.75 -15.90 1.94
CA GLY A 137 -9.32 -15.90 0.59
C GLY A 137 -10.67 -15.17 0.58
N LEU A 138 -10.97 -14.48 -0.50
CA LEU A 138 -12.26 -13.87 -0.77
C LEU A 138 -12.99 -14.72 -1.82
N THR A 139 -14.27 -15.04 -1.56
CA THR A 139 -15.17 -15.73 -2.49
C THR A 139 -16.46 -14.93 -2.66
N SER A 140 -17.28 -15.29 -3.62
CA SER A 140 -18.66 -14.73 -3.74
C SER A 140 -19.54 -15.03 -2.53
N GLU A 141 -19.28 -16.13 -1.82
CA GLU A 141 -20.08 -16.60 -0.67
C GLU A 141 -19.60 -16.08 0.68
N GLY A 142 -18.35 -15.61 0.80
CA GLY A 142 -17.76 -15.18 2.06
C GLY A 142 -16.24 -15.14 2.06
N LEU A 143 -15.67 -15.27 3.25
CA LEU A 143 -14.23 -15.29 3.47
C LEU A 143 -13.75 -16.70 3.80
N ILE A 144 -12.64 -17.13 3.20
CA ILE A 144 -11.91 -18.33 3.62
C ILE A 144 -10.80 -17.89 4.56
N TYR A 145 -10.97 -18.17 5.85
CA TYR A 145 -9.99 -17.85 6.85
C TYR A 145 -9.59 -19.09 7.66
N ARG A 146 -8.27 -19.33 7.81
CA ARG A 146 -7.74 -20.54 8.44
C ARG A 146 -8.38 -21.83 7.89
N ARG A 147 -8.55 -21.89 6.56
CA ARG A 147 -9.15 -23.01 5.81
C ARG A 147 -10.63 -23.27 6.13
N LYS A 148 -11.34 -22.30 6.70
CA LYS A 148 -12.78 -22.38 6.97
C LYS A 148 -13.47 -21.25 6.23
N LEU A 149 -14.58 -21.57 5.56
CA LEU A 149 -15.46 -20.58 4.99
C LEU A 149 -16.22 -19.89 6.12
N LEU A 150 -16.20 -18.57 6.12
CA LEU A 150 -17.04 -17.68 6.91
C LEU A 150 -18.01 -17.02 5.94
N PRO A 151 -19.25 -17.52 5.83
CA PRO A 151 -20.26 -16.98 4.90
C PRO A 151 -20.60 -15.53 5.25
N TRP A 152 -21.04 -14.75 4.26
CA TRP A 152 -21.52 -13.39 4.50
C TRP A 152 -22.67 -13.35 5.52
N SER A 153 -23.53 -14.37 5.53
CA SER A 153 -24.64 -14.51 6.51
C SER A 153 -24.19 -14.63 7.96
N ASP A 154 -22.96 -15.06 8.22
CA ASP A 154 -22.41 -15.20 9.57
C ASP A 154 -21.69 -13.92 10.03
N ILE A 155 -21.55 -12.94 9.14
CA ILE A 155 -20.90 -11.64 9.43
C ILE A 155 -21.99 -10.62 9.75
N GLU A 156 -21.90 -10.04 10.95
CA GLU A 156 -22.80 -8.98 11.41
C GLU A 156 -22.43 -7.64 10.76
N ARG A 157 -21.14 -7.35 10.65
CA ARG A 157 -20.63 -6.08 10.15
C ARG A 157 -19.18 -6.18 9.69
N ILE A 158 -18.84 -5.44 8.64
CA ILE A 158 -17.47 -5.21 8.20
C ILE A 158 -17.20 -3.72 8.35
N SER A 159 -16.11 -3.35 9.01
CA SER A 159 -15.73 -1.94 9.19
C SER A 159 -14.24 -1.72 9.03
N LEU A 160 -13.88 -0.55 8.51
CA LEU A 160 -12.49 -0.08 8.39
C LEU A 160 -12.26 1.01 9.43
N ASP A 161 -11.32 0.80 10.34
CA ASP A 161 -10.97 1.81 11.33
C ASP A 161 -10.00 2.86 10.76
N ARG A 162 -9.87 3.99 11.48
CA ARG A 162 -8.95 5.10 11.10
C ARG A 162 -7.47 4.68 11.06
N ARG A 163 -7.11 3.52 11.59
CA ARG A 163 -5.75 2.97 11.58
C ARG A 163 -5.53 2.01 10.41
N GLY A 164 -6.53 1.85 9.55
CA GLY A 164 -6.49 0.92 8.42
C GLY A 164 -6.63 -0.54 8.85
N THR A 165 -7.34 -0.81 9.96
CA THR A 165 -7.67 -2.17 10.35
C THR A 165 -9.07 -2.51 9.85
N LEU A 166 -9.13 -3.54 9.02
CA LEU A 166 -10.37 -4.12 8.53
C LEU A 166 -10.87 -5.16 9.53
N TRP A 167 -12.08 -4.98 10.01
CA TRP A 167 -12.73 -5.81 11.02
C TRP A 167 -13.91 -6.54 10.42
N PHE A 168 -14.00 -7.85 10.68
CA PHE A 168 -15.14 -8.68 10.33
C PHE A 168 -15.81 -9.15 11.62
N LYS A 169 -16.82 -8.41 12.06
CA LYS A 169 -17.58 -8.76 13.27
C LYS A 169 -18.57 -9.87 12.92
N THR A 170 -18.48 -10.99 13.59
CA THR A 170 -19.38 -12.13 13.40
C THR A 170 -20.52 -12.12 14.41
N PHE A 171 -21.67 -12.70 14.04
CA PHE A 171 -22.74 -12.94 14.99
C PHE A 171 -22.27 -13.90 16.09
N LYS A 172 -22.82 -13.77 17.32
CA LYS A 172 -22.49 -14.67 18.45
C LYS A 172 -22.86 -16.12 18.19
N THR A 173 -23.82 -16.35 17.32
CA THR A 173 -24.30 -17.67 16.88
C THR A 173 -23.46 -18.30 15.79
N ALA A 174 -22.52 -17.54 15.19
CA ALA A 174 -21.64 -18.06 14.17
C ALA A 174 -20.72 -19.14 14.75
N LYS A 175 -20.44 -20.17 13.95
CA LYS A 175 -19.52 -21.27 14.33
C LYS A 175 -18.09 -20.77 14.65
N LEU A 176 -17.75 -19.56 14.19
CA LEU A 176 -16.53 -18.85 14.49
C LEU A 176 -16.83 -17.73 15.50
N TRP A 177 -16.60 -17.99 16.78
CA TRP A 177 -16.81 -17.04 17.88
C TRP A 177 -15.72 -15.96 18.03
N TRP A 178 -14.89 -15.77 17.02
CA TRP A 178 -13.83 -14.76 16.98
C TRP A 178 -13.90 -13.98 15.66
N SER A 179 -13.73 -12.68 15.76
CA SER A 179 -13.83 -11.74 14.65
C SER A 179 -12.46 -11.53 13.98
N PRO A 180 -12.29 -11.94 12.71
CA PRO A 180 -11.05 -11.69 11.98
C PRO A 180 -10.73 -10.19 11.87
N ARG A 181 -9.44 -9.86 11.98
CA ARG A 181 -8.93 -8.49 11.85
C ARG A 181 -7.69 -8.49 10.98
N PHE A 182 -7.63 -7.54 10.05
CA PHE A 182 -6.52 -7.43 9.13
C PHE A 182 -6.08 -5.98 8.99
N ASN A 183 -4.78 -5.73 9.08
CA ASN A 183 -4.25 -4.41 8.77
C ASN A 183 -4.07 -4.32 7.25
N THR A 184 -4.73 -3.34 6.61
CA THR A 184 -4.68 -3.12 5.16
C THR A 184 -3.27 -2.85 4.65
N ASP A 185 -2.39 -2.25 5.46
CA ASP A 185 -0.99 -2.02 5.08
C ASP A 185 -0.20 -3.33 4.83
N THR A 186 -0.68 -4.45 5.38
CA THR A 186 -0.05 -5.76 5.29
C THR A 186 -0.77 -6.71 4.36
N LEU A 187 -1.83 -6.25 3.70
CA LEU A 187 -2.56 -7.01 2.71
C LEU A 187 -2.10 -6.64 1.30
N PRO A 188 -1.87 -7.62 0.42
CA PRO A 188 -1.67 -7.33 -0.99
C PRO A 188 -2.96 -6.79 -1.59
N ASN A 189 -2.85 -5.83 -2.50
CA ASN A 189 -3.98 -5.29 -3.24
C ASN A 189 -5.16 -4.84 -2.35
N ALA A 190 -4.87 -4.27 -1.16
CA ALA A 190 -5.88 -3.88 -0.17
C ALA A 190 -6.95 -2.95 -0.77
N ALA A 191 -6.59 -2.06 -1.69
CA ALA A 191 -7.54 -1.18 -2.37
C ALA A 191 -8.52 -1.97 -3.23
N LEU A 192 -8.06 -3.02 -3.94
CA LEU A 192 -8.93 -3.92 -4.69
C LEU A 192 -9.91 -4.64 -3.75
N LEU A 193 -9.44 -5.13 -2.61
CA LEU A 193 -10.30 -5.73 -1.59
C LEU A 193 -11.40 -4.78 -1.14
N LEU A 194 -11.05 -3.53 -0.77
CA LEU A 194 -12.00 -2.53 -0.31
C LEU A 194 -13.04 -2.14 -1.36
N GLU A 195 -12.68 -2.24 -2.64
CA GLU A 195 -13.61 -2.02 -3.76
C GLU A 195 -14.54 -3.23 -4.01
N LEU A 196 -14.06 -4.44 -3.71
CA LEU A 196 -14.85 -5.67 -3.89
C LEU A 196 -15.82 -5.92 -2.73
N LEU A 197 -15.44 -5.58 -1.49
CA LEU A 197 -16.26 -5.84 -0.30
C LEU A 197 -17.69 -5.32 -0.41
N PRO A 198 -17.95 -4.06 -0.81
CA PRO A 198 -19.33 -3.57 -0.96
C PRO A 198 -20.16 -4.35 -1.99
N LYS A 199 -19.50 -4.88 -3.02
CA LYS A 199 -20.17 -5.61 -4.12
C LYS A 199 -20.65 -7.00 -3.70
N PHE A 200 -19.93 -7.65 -2.79
CA PHE A 200 -20.23 -9.02 -2.36
C PHE A 200 -20.83 -9.10 -0.97
N ALA A 201 -20.45 -8.20 -0.08
CA ALA A 201 -20.94 -8.15 1.30
C ALA A 201 -22.19 -7.24 1.45
N GLY A 202 -22.46 -6.36 0.48
CA GLY A 202 -23.63 -5.49 0.51
C GLY A 202 -23.67 -4.58 1.74
N ASP A 203 -24.83 -4.49 2.37
CA ASP A 203 -25.13 -3.56 3.47
C ASP A 203 -24.37 -3.84 4.78
N ILE A 204 -23.69 -4.99 4.89
CA ILE A 204 -22.89 -5.29 6.09
C ILE A 204 -21.53 -4.59 6.09
N TYR A 205 -21.13 -3.93 4.97
CA TYR A 205 -19.92 -3.13 4.88
C TYR A 205 -20.19 -1.67 5.23
N GLU A 206 -19.53 -1.18 6.29
CA GLU A 206 -19.57 0.21 6.74
C GLU A 206 -18.19 0.86 6.51
N SER A 207 -18.12 1.88 5.67
CA SER A 207 -16.92 2.67 5.37
C SER A 207 -16.74 3.90 6.27
#